data_273017d95583c339d3968f5067517a78
#
_entry.id   273017d95583c339d3968f5067517a78
#
_cell.length_a   1.000
_cell.length_b   1.000
_cell.length_c   1.000
_cell.angle_alpha   90.00
_cell.angle_beta   90.00
_cell.angle_gamma   90.00
#
_symmetry.space_group_name_H-M   'P 1'
#
loop_
_entity.id
_entity.type
_entity.pdbx_description
1 polymer ?
#
loop_
_entity_poly.entity_id
_entity_poly.type
_entity_poly.pdbx_seq_one_letter_code
_entity_poly.pdbx_strand_id
1 'polypeptide(L)'
;MKKITFIGTGYVGLVSGAAISDFGHRVICADISKEKIRQLNNGSVPIYEPGLTELLKKNISAGRLNFTYDIKKAIRDSEIIFIAVGTPEGKDGKSDITAVKSVAKVIGENINEYKVICTKSTVPVGTGNLIKSIIKEHNFNNVPFDYVSNPEFLREGSAVKDFLWPDRIVIGSENKKSLNIMKEVYDPLYINDKPILSTSIATAEMIKYAANAFLALKISYINEVANLCETLGADVQDLSLIHISEPTRRIE
;
A
#
# COMPACT_ATOMS: atom_id res chain seq x y z
N MET A 1 6.14 11.56 -15.97
CA MET A 1 4.71 11.42 -15.60
C MET A 1 4.25 10.03 -16.04
N LYS A 2 3.68 9.21 -15.15
CA LYS A 2 3.21 7.84 -15.41
C LYS A 2 1.68 7.78 -15.35
N LYS A 3 1.10 6.79 -16.03
CA LYS A 3 -0.33 6.43 -15.92
C LYS A 3 -0.45 5.27 -14.94
N ILE A 4 -1.14 5.47 -13.84
CA ILE A 4 -1.18 4.55 -12.70
C ILE A 4 -2.63 4.23 -12.35
N THR A 5 -2.94 2.96 -12.10
CA THR A 5 -4.23 2.55 -11.57
C THR A 5 -4.06 1.93 -10.18
N PHE A 6 -4.89 2.37 -9.24
CA PHE A 6 -5.12 1.68 -7.98
C PHE A 6 -6.42 0.89 -8.07
N ILE A 7 -6.35 -0.43 -7.83
CA ILE A 7 -7.53 -1.28 -7.73
C ILE A 7 -7.84 -1.50 -6.26
N GLY A 8 -8.99 -0.98 -5.84
CA GLY A 8 -9.43 -0.85 -4.45
C GLY A 8 -9.34 0.59 -3.97
N THR A 9 -10.51 1.15 -3.57
CA THR A 9 -10.65 2.50 -2.99
C THR A 9 -10.92 2.43 -1.48
N GLY A 10 -10.33 1.46 -0.82
CA GLY A 10 -10.22 1.43 0.64
C GLY A 10 -9.22 2.47 1.14
N TYR A 11 -8.92 2.41 2.43
CA TYR A 11 -8.03 3.35 3.10
C TYR A 11 -6.68 3.50 2.38
N VAL A 12 -5.98 2.38 2.16
CA VAL A 12 -4.66 2.35 1.52
C VAL A 12 -4.70 2.85 0.08
N GLY A 13 -5.66 2.35 -0.72
CA GLY A 13 -5.75 2.69 -2.13
C GLY A 13 -6.10 4.15 -2.37
N LEU A 14 -7.02 4.71 -1.58
CA LEU A 14 -7.46 6.09 -1.73
C LEU A 14 -6.38 7.09 -1.30
N VAL A 15 -5.76 6.88 -0.13
CA VAL A 15 -4.66 7.74 0.36
C VAL A 15 -3.47 7.68 -0.60
N SER A 16 -3.05 6.46 -0.98
CA SER A 16 -1.91 6.29 -1.89
C SER A 16 -2.17 6.87 -3.28
N GLY A 17 -3.37 6.65 -3.82
CA GLY A 17 -3.75 7.18 -5.13
C GLY A 17 -3.78 8.72 -5.14
N ALA A 18 -4.33 9.33 -4.09
CA ALA A 18 -4.35 10.78 -3.94
C ALA A 18 -2.93 11.35 -3.83
N ALA A 19 -2.08 10.77 -2.99
CA ALA A 19 -0.72 11.23 -2.79
C ALA A 19 0.15 11.06 -4.05
N ILE A 20 0.07 9.93 -4.74
CA ILE A 20 0.81 9.70 -5.99
C ILE A 20 0.32 10.63 -7.11
N SER A 21 -0.97 10.98 -7.14
CA SER A 21 -1.46 11.99 -8.09
C SER A 21 -0.91 13.38 -7.79
N ASP A 22 -0.63 13.69 -6.51
CA ASP A 22 -0.01 14.96 -6.11
C ASP A 22 1.47 15.05 -6.50
N PHE A 23 2.13 13.91 -6.70
CA PHE A 23 3.47 13.83 -7.31
C PHE A 23 3.50 14.14 -8.82
N GLY A 24 2.34 14.44 -9.43
CA GLY A 24 2.24 14.80 -10.83
C GLY A 24 1.94 13.63 -11.76
N HIS A 25 1.67 12.44 -11.25
CA HIS A 25 1.24 11.30 -12.07
C HIS A 25 -0.25 11.35 -12.40
N ARG A 26 -0.67 10.69 -13.49
CA ARG A 26 -2.10 10.47 -13.79
C ARG A 26 -2.56 9.20 -13.11
N VAL A 27 -3.50 9.33 -12.18
CA VAL A 27 -3.97 8.24 -11.34
C VAL A 27 -5.44 7.96 -11.57
N ILE A 28 -5.79 6.70 -11.73
CA ILE A 28 -7.15 6.18 -11.73
C ILE A 28 -7.31 5.31 -10.48
N CYS A 29 -8.25 5.66 -9.60
CA CYS A 29 -8.66 4.78 -8.52
C CYS A 29 -9.91 4.02 -8.94
N ALA A 30 -9.81 2.70 -9.03
CA ALA A 30 -10.87 1.82 -9.51
C ALA A 30 -11.40 0.93 -8.38
N ASP A 31 -12.72 0.77 -8.29
CA ASP A 31 -13.37 -0.11 -7.31
C ASP A 31 -14.60 -0.80 -7.92
N ILE A 32 -14.91 -2.00 -7.44
CA ILE A 32 -16.13 -2.72 -7.82
C ILE A 32 -17.40 -2.06 -7.29
N SER A 33 -17.29 -1.30 -6.20
CA SER A 33 -18.41 -0.61 -5.56
C SER A 33 -18.81 0.64 -6.34
N LYS A 34 -19.85 0.56 -7.14
CA LYS A 34 -20.43 1.70 -7.87
C LYS A 34 -20.82 2.83 -6.93
N GLU A 35 -21.29 2.49 -5.73
CA GLU A 35 -21.70 3.47 -4.72
C GLU A 35 -20.50 4.29 -4.22
N LYS A 36 -19.40 3.65 -3.84
CA LYS A 36 -18.16 4.36 -3.44
C LYS A 36 -17.65 5.26 -4.56
N ILE A 37 -17.63 4.76 -5.79
CA ILE A 37 -17.15 5.53 -6.94
C ILE A 37 -18.07 6.74 -7.18
N ARG A 38 -19.39 6.59 -7.04
CA ARG A 38 -20.34 7.70 -7.16
C ARG A 38 -20.09 8.76 -6.08
N GLN A 39 -19.90 8.35 -4.83
CA GLN A 39 -19.59 9.26 -3.72
C GLN A 39 -18.30 10.03 -3.99
N LEU A 40 -17.21 9.35 -4.38
CA LEU A 40 -15.93 9.97 -4.69
C LEU A 40 -16.02 10.95 -5.86
N ASN A 41 -16.75 10.62 -6.93
CA ASN A 41 -16.97 11.51 -8.07
C ASN A 41 -17.81 12.75 -7.70
N ASN A 42 -18.65 12.65 -6.67
CA ASN A 42 -19.42 13.76 -6.11
C ASN A 42 -18.63 14.56 -5.05
N GLY A 43 -17.35 14.24 -4.83
CA GLY A 43 -16.49 14.90 -3.86
C GLY A 43 -16.70 14.48 -2.40
N SER A 44 -17.50 13.44 -2.15
CA SER A 44 -17.71 12.86 -0.84
C SER A 44 -16.65 11.79 -0.57
N VAL A 45 -15.89 11.93 0.52
CA VAL A 45 -14.82 11.00 0.90
C VAL A 45 -15.36 9.99 1.91
N PRO A 46 -15.40 8.68 1.60
CA PRO A 46 -16.03 7.67 2.46
C PRO A 46 -15.21 7.30 3.71
N ILE A 47 -14.04 7.89 3.88
CA ILE A 47 -13.16 7.67 5.03
C ILE A 47 -12.74 9.03 5.62
N TYR A 48 -12.56 9.06 6.93
CA TYR A 48 -11.99 10.24 7.58
C TYR A 48 -10.47 10.09 7.70
N GLU A 49 -9.75 11.03 7.10
CA GLU A 49 -8.28 11.12 7.20
C GLU A 49 -7.88 12.60 7.06
N PRO A 50 -7.14 13.16 8.03
CA PRO A 50 -6.71 14.56 7.97
C PRO A 50 -5.95 14.89 6.67
N GLY A 51 -6.38 15.95 5.98
CA GLY A 51 -5.75 16.42 4.73
C GLY A 51 -6.15 15.65 3.46
N LEU A 52 -6.86 14.51 3.57
CA LEU A 52 -7.23 13.70 2.40
C LEU A 52 -8.24 14.42 1.50
N THR A 53 -9.24 15.07 2.08
CA THR A 53 -10.29 15.76 1.31
C THR A 53 -9.69 16.87 0.44
N GLU A 54 -8.80 17.67 0.99
CA GLU A 54 -8.10 18.74 0.28
C GLU A 54 -7.21 18.20 -0.83
N LEU A 55 -6.48 17.12 -0.53
CA LEU A 55 -5.60 16.45 -1.48
C LEU A 55 -6.38 15.87 -2.67
N LEU A 56 -7.52 15.24 -2.42
CA LEU A 56 -8.42 14.72 -3.44
C LEU A 56 -8.95 15.86 -4.32
N LYS A 57 -9.55 16.91 -3.72
CA LYS A 57 -10.10 18.06 -4.46
C LYS A 57 -9.05 18.71 -5.35
N LYS A 58 -7.84 18.95 -4.84
CA LYS A 58 -6.71 19.52 -5.57
C LYS A 58 -6.40 18.69 -6.83
N ASN A 59 -6.30 17.37 -6.70
CA ASN A 59 -5.85 16.51 -7.78
C ASN A 59 -6.96 16.14 -8.78
N ILE A 60 -8.21 16.08 -8.33
CA ILE A 60 -9.39 15.98 -9.22
C ILE A 60 -9.48 17.25 -10.08
N SER A 61 -9.44 18.44 -9.49
CA SER A 61 -9.52 19.70 -10.21
C SER A 61 -8.37 19.90 -11.20
N ALA A 62 -7.19 19.35 -10.89
CA ALA A 62 -6.03 19.36 -11.79
C ALA A 62 -6.07 18.28 -12.88
N GLY A 63 -7.11 17.43 -12.93
CA GLY A 63 -7.26 16.36 -13.90
C GLY A 63 -6.24 15.21 -13.74
N ARG A 64 -5.58 15.12 -12.58
CA ARG A 64 -4.59 14.08 -12.29
C ARG A 64 -5.18 12.85 -11.61
N LEU A 65 -6.32 13.00 -10.94
CA LEU A 65 -6.99 11.91 -10.20
C LEU A 65 -8.42 11.71 -10.72
N ASN A 66 -8.76 10.46 -11.04
CA ASN A 66 -10.08 10.06 -11.52
C ASN A 66 -10.53 8.79 -10.78
N PHE A 67 -11.86 8.57 -10.73
CA PHE A 67 -12.47 7.38 -10.13
C PHE A 67 -13.33 6.65 -11.13
N THR A 68 -13.28 5.31 -11.15
CA THR A 68 -14.05 4.48 -12.05
C THR A 68 -14.43 3.14 -11.44
N TYR A 69 -15.57 2.59 -11.86
CA TYR A 69 -15.92 1.19 -11.63
C TYR A 69 -15.54 0.27 -12.81
N ASP A 70 -15.07 0.84 -13.92
CA ASP A 70 -14.56 0.06 -15.07
C ASP A 70 -13.09 -0.30 -14.85
N ILE A 71 -12.90 -1.35 -14.03
CA ILE A 71 -11.55 -1.86 -13.70
C ILE A 71 -10.83 -2.34 -14.95
N LYS A 72 -11.54 -2.95 -15.89
CA LYS A 72 -10.93 -3.49 -17.12
C LYS A 72 -10.34 -2.38 -17.99
N LYS A 73 -11.06 -1.26 -18.13
CA LYS A 73 -10.57 -0.08 -18.84
C LYS A 73 -9.39 0.54 -18.11
N ALA A 74 -9.50 0.69 -16.79
CA ALA A 74 -8.41 1.25 -15.97
C ALA A 74 -7.10 0.44 -16.10
N ILE A 75 -7.19 -0.90 -16.13
CA ILE A 75 -6.03 -1.78 -16.38
C ILE A 75 -5.41 -1.48 -17.74
N ARG A 76 -6.23 -1.42 -18.81
CA ARG A 76 -5.71 -1.20 -20.18
C ARG A 76 -5.05 0.16 -20.36
N ASP A 77 -5.57 1.18 -19.69
CA ASP A 77 -5.14 2.58 -19.84
C ASP A 77 -3.87 2.93 -19.01
N SER A 78 -3.37 2.00 -18.18
CA SER A 78 -2.30 2.26 -17.23
C SER A 78 -1.03 1.47 -17.50
N GLU A 79 0.12 2.07 -17.16
CA GLU A 79 1.46 1.46 -17.20
C GLU A 79 1.78 0.69 -15.90
N ILE A 80 1.23 1.16 -14.78
CA ILE A 80 1.46 0.60 -13.44
C ILE A 80 0.12 0.36 -12.78
N ILE A 81 -0.04 -0.84 -12.20
CA ILE A 81 -1.27 -1.23 -11.52
C ILE A 81 -0.94 -1.58 -10.08
N PHE A 82 -1.53 -0.85 -9.13
CA PHE A 82 -1.45 -1.15 -7.72
C PHE A 82 -2.67 -1.96 -7.28
N ILE A 83 -2.43 -3.12 -6.68
CA ILE A 83 -3.43 -3.93 -5.98
C ILE A 83 -3.50 -3.41 -4.55
N ALA A 84 -4.60 -2.74 -4.20
CA ALA A 84 -4.84 -2.11 -2.90
C ALA A 84 -6.19 -2.52 -2.30
N VAL A 85 -6.59 -3.78 -2.54
CA VAL A 85 -7.83 -4.36 -2.00
C VAL A 85 -7.63 -4.86 -0.57
N GLY A 86 -8.73 -4.96 0.19
CA GLY A 86 -8.70 -5.47 1.55
C GLY A 86 -8.29 -6.94 1.62
N THR A 87 -7.59 -7.28 2.70
CA THR A 87 -7.18 -8.65 3.06
C THR A 87 -7.60 -8.92 4.51
N PRO A 88 -8.92 -9.02 4.79
CA PRO A 88 -9.41 -9.18 6.14
C PRO A 88 -8.98 -10.50 6.75
N GLU A 89 -9.09 -10.61 8.07
CA GLU A 89 -8.87 -11.87 8.77
C GLU A 89 -9.99 -12.86 8.43
N GLY A 90 -9.61 -14.06 8.02
CA GLY A 90 -10.51 -15.17 7.80
C GLY A 90 -10.87 -15.90 9.10
N LYS A 91 -11.83 -16.80 9.06
CA LYS A 91 -12.31 -17.57 10.23
C LYS A 91 -11.23 -18.43 10.87
N ASP A 92 -10.17 -18.75 10.15
CA ASP A 92 -9.01 -19.55 10.59
C ASP A 92 -7.83 -18.69 11.08
N GLY A 93 -8.04 -17.38 11.26
CA GLY A 93 -7.00 -16.44 11.67
C GLY A 93 -6.01 -16.06 10.58
N LYS A 94 -6.17 -16.57 9.34
CA LYS A 94 -5.31 -16.21 8.21
C LYS A 94 -5.90 -15.04 7.42
N SER A 95 -5.03 -14.31 6.72
CA SER A 95 -5.49 -13.27 5.80
C SER A 95 -6.28 -13.86 4.64
N ASP A 96 -7.50 -13.37 4.40
CA ASP A 96 -8.27 -13.71 3.21
C ASP A 96 -7.75 -12.90 2.01
N ILE A 97 -7.08 -13.58 1.10
CA ILE A 97 -6.53 -13.01 -0.14
C ILE A 97 -7.43 -13.25 -1.38
N THR A 98 -8.69 -13.62 -1.18
CA THR A 98 -9.63 -13.90 -2.27
C THR A 98 -9.81 -12.71 -3.20
N ALA A 99 -9.92 -11.50 -2.65
CA ALA A 99 -10.00 -10.27 -3.44
C ALA A 99 -8.73 -10.04 -4.27
N VAL A 100 -7.55 -10.29 -3.69
CA VAL A 100 -6.26 -10.17 -4.38
C VAL A 100 -6.17 -11.14 -5.56
N LYS A 101 -6.57 -12.40 -5.37
CA LYS A 101 -6.62 -13.42 -6.43
C LYS A 101 -7.58 -13.02 -7.56
N SER A 102 -8.76 -12.51 -7.20
CA SER A 102 -9.75 -12.04 -8.17
C SER A 102 -9.22 -10.87 -9.02
N VAL A 103 -8.54 -9.92 -8.39
CA VAL A 103 -7.90 -8.80 -9.09
C VAL A 103 -6.78 -9.30 -10.00
N ALA A 104 -5.92 -10.21 -9.54
CA ALA A 104 -4.86 -10.80 -10.35
C ALA A 104 -5.40 -11.48 -11.61
N LYS A 105 -6.52 -12.21 -11.51
CA LYS A 105 -7.23 -12.80 -12.64
C LYS A 105 -7.71 -11.73 -13.64
N VAL A 106 -8.40 -10.70 -13.15
CA VAL A 106 -8.90 -9.61 -14.01
C VAL A 106 -7.74 -8.86 -14.69
N ILE A 107 -6.60 -8.70 -14.02
CA ILE A 107 -5.39 -8.12 -14.62
C ILE A 107 -4.89 -9.02 -15.78
N GLY A 108 -4.74 -10.32 -15.55
CA GLY A 108 -4.30 -11.27 -16.57
C GLY A 108 -5.18 -11.23 -17.82
N GLU A 109 -6.51 -11.23 -17.65
CA GLU A 109 -7.49 -11.19 -18.74
C GLU A 109 -7.48 -9.86 -19.53
N ASN A 110 -6.99 -8.77 -18.96
CA ASN A 110 -7.11 -7.42 -19.55
C ASN A 110 -5.76 -6.73 -19.81
N ILE A 111 -4.65 -7.36 -19.51
CA ILE A 111 -3.32 -6.82 -19.82
C ILE A 111 -3.13 -6.76 -21.34
N ASN A 112 -2.71 -5.60 -21.86
CA ASN A 112 -2.65 -5.32 -23.30
C ASN A 112 -1.27 -4.88 -23.77
N GLU A 113 -0.42 -4.44 -22.85
CA GLU A 113 0.95 -4.00 -23.09
C GLU A 113 1.78 -4.25 -21.83
N TYR A 114 3.11 -4.09 -21.90
CA TYR A 114 3.96 -4.25 -20.72
C TYR A 114 3.50 -3.39 -19.57
N LYS A 115 3.33 -4.01 -18.39
CA LYS A 115 2.91 -3.33 -17.18
C LYS A 115 3.72 -3.77 -15.97
N VAL A 116 3.86 -2.87 -15.01
CA VAL A 116 4.33 -3.20 -13.66
C VAL A 116 3.11 -3.44 -12.78
N ILE A 117 2.99 -4.63 -12.24
CA ILE A 117 1.93 -5.00 -11.31
C ILE A 117 2.50 -4.93 -9.90
N CYS A 118 1.91 -4.11 -9.08
CA CYS A 118 2.41 -3.83 -7.74
C CYS A 118 1.38 -4.19 -6.67
N THR A 119 1.73 -4.98 -5.67
CA THR A 119 0.86 -5.21 -4.51
C THR A 119 1.22 -4.23 -3.39
N LYS A 120 0.21 -3.46 -2.97
CA LYS A 120 0.29 -2.56 -1.82
C LYS A 120 -0.48 -3.10 -0.61
N SER A 121 -1.45 -3.99 -0.83
CA SER A 121 -2.14 -4.73 0.22
C SER A 121 -1.16 -5.52 1.09
N THR A 122 -1.45 -5.64 2.38
CA THR A 122 -0.70 -6.52 3.29
C THR A 122 -1.06 -7.97 2.99
N VAL A 123 -0.11 -8.74 2.51
CA VAL A 123 -0.33 -10.13 2.06
C VAL A 123 0.70 -11.08 2.67
N PRO A 124 0.36 -12.36 2.92
CA PRO A 124 1.29 -13.38 3.38
C PRO A 124 2.50 -13.54 2.44
N VAL A 125 3.64 -13.90 3.01
CA VAL A 125 4.85 -14.18 2.23
C VAL A 125 4.61 -15.28 1.21
N GLY A 126 5.05 -15.06 -0.04
CA GLY A 126 4.81 -15.94 -1.16
C GLY A 126 3.58 -15.57 -2.01
N THR A 127 2.75 -14.62 -1.57
CA THR A 127 1.59 -14.16 -2.34
C THR A 127 2.00 -13.56 -3.68
N GLY A 128 3.15 -12.90 -3.78
CA GLY A 128 3.65 -12.38 -5.05
C GLY A 128 3.86 -13.45 -6.10
N ASN A 129 4.38 -14.62 -5.73
CA ASN A 129 4.51 -15.76 -6.65
C ASN A 129 3.15 -16.29 -7.09
N LEU A 130 2.19 -16.36 -6.18
CA LEU A 130 0.82 -16.76 -6.50
C LEU A 130 0.16 -15.76 -7.47
N ILE A 131 0.29 -14.45 -7.25
CA ILE A 131 -0.23 -13.40 -8.16
C ILE A 131 0.39 -13.55 -9.54
N LYS A 132 1.73 -13.70 -9.63
CA LYS A 132 2.43 -13.93 -10.92
C LYS A 132 1.87 -15.14 -11.65
N SER A 133 1.62 -16.24 -10.93
CA SER A 133 1.04 -17.47 -11.48
C SER A 133 -0.35 -17.25 -12.05
N ILE A 134 -1.25 -16.61 -11.26
CA ILE A 134 -2.63 -16.32 -11.69
C ILE A 134 -2.65 -15.40 -12.91
N ILE A 135 -1.82 -14.33 -12.92
CA ILE A 135 -1.75 -13.43 -14.07
C ILE A 135 -1.28 -14.19 -15.31
N LYS A 136 -0.23 -15.03 -15.21
CA LYS A 136 0.27 -15.84 -16.33
C LYS A 136 -0.80 -16.79 -16.88
N GLU A 137 -1.55 -17.45 -16.01
CA GLU A 137 -2.61 -18.38 -16.39
C GLU A 137 -3.73 -17.71 -17.20
N HIS A 138 -4.04 -16.44 -16.89
CA HIS A 138 -5.14 -15.70 -17.52
C HIS A 138 -4.66 -14.69 -18.59
N ASN A 139 -3.36 -14.61 -18.84
CA ASN A 139 -2.75 -13.73 -19.84
C ASN A 139 -2.66 -14.45 -21.20
N PHE A 140 -3.79 -14.58 -21.86
CA PHE A 140 -3.90 -15.38 -23.11
C PHE A 140 -3.07 -14.80 -24.28
N ASN A 141 -2.72 -13.52 -24.23
CA ASN A 141 -1.91 -12.87 -25.26
C ASN A 141 -0.40 -12.89 -24.94
N ASN A 142 0.01 -13.54 -23.85
CA ASN A 142 1.39 -13.60 -23.38
C ASN A 142 2.08 -12.22 -23.29
N VAL A 143 1.33 -11.20 -22.89
CA VAL A 143 1.87 -9.84 -22.72
C VAL A 143 2.90 -9.83 -21.58
N PRO A 144 4.09 -9.26 -21.77
CA PRO A 144 5.10 -9.22 -20.71
C PRO A 144 4.65 -8.32 -19.55
N PHE A 145 4.97 -8.72 -18.32
CA PHE A 145 4.77 -7.92 -17.13
C PHE A 145 5.84 -8.23 -16.08
N ASP A 146 6.07 -7.27 -15.20
CA ASP A 146 6.86 -7.46 -13.98
C ASP A 146 5.97 -7.30 -12.76
N TYR A 147 6.31 -8.04 -11.69
CA TYR A 147 5.64 -7.93 -10.41
C TYR A 147 6.54 -7.28 -9.38
N VAL A 148 5.94 -6.44 -8.53
CA VAL A 148 6.60 -5.73 -7.43
C VAL A 148 5.77 -5.85 -6.16
N SER A 149 6.42 -6.03 -5.01
CA SER A 149 5.83 -5.86 -3.69
C SER A 149 6.23 -4.50 -3.13
N ASN A 150 5.25 -3.65 -2.84
CA ASN A 150 5.48 -2.33 -2.27
C ASN A 150 4.53 -2.09 -1.09
N PRO A 151 4.82 -2.71 0.06
CA PRO A 151 3.98 -2.57 1.24
C PRO A 151 3.88 -1.12 1.71
N GLU A 152 2.81 -0.82 2.42
CA GLU A 152 2.56 0.46 3.05
C GLU A 152 2.86 0.41 4.56
N PHE A 153 3.11 1.56 5.18
CA PHE A 153 3.32 1.72 6.62
C PHE A 153 2.48 2.89 7.15
N LEU A 154 1.26 3.03 6.62
CA LEU A 154 0.35 4.11 6.96
C LEU A 154 -0.34 3.84 8.30
N ARG A 155 -0.49 4.88 9.10
CA ARG A 155 -1.26 4.84 10.35
C ARG A 155 -2.57 5.61 10.16
N GLU A 156 -3.67 5.02 10.55
CA GLU A 156 -4.98 5.71 10.54
C GLU A 156 -4.92 6.99 11.37
N GLY A 157 -5.45 8.08 10.82
CA GLY A 157 -5.39 9.42 11.41
C GLY A 157 -4.12 10.22 11.08
N SER A 158 -3.12 9.62 10.42
CA SER A 158 -1.92 10.31 9.95
C SER A 158 -1.39 9.80 8.60
N ALA A 159 -2.20 9.05 7.86
CA ALA A 159 -1.76 8.34 6.67
C ALA A 159 -1.35 9.26 5.50
N VAL A 160 -2.01 10.39 5.31
CA VAL A 160 -1.58 11.38 4.32
C VAL A 160 -0.18 11.89 4.66
N LYS A 161 0.07 12.23 5.93
CA LYS A 161 1.38 12.66 6.41
C LYS A 161 2.42 11.54 6.26
N ASP A 162 2.08 10.32 6.69
CA ASP A 162 2.97 9.16 6.61
C ASP A 162 3.34 8.81 5.16
N PHE A 163 2.43 9.04 4.20
CA PHE A 163 2.71 8.82 2.78
C PHE A 163 3.60 9.91 2.18
N LEU A 164 3.34 11.18 2.50
CA LEU A 164 4.09 12.31 1.96
C LEU A 164 5.46 12.48 2.64
N TRP A 165 5.60 11.99 3.88
CA TRP A 165 6.81 12.05 4.69
C TRP A 165 7.14 10.67 5.28
N PRO A 166 7.36 9.64 4.44
CA PRO A 166 7.61 8.29 4.93
C PRO A 166 8.99 8.18 5.57
N ASP A 167 9.10 7.36 6.60
CA ASP A 167 10.42 6.99 7.16
C ASP A 167 11.24 6.18 6.15
N ARG A 168 10.58 5.35 5.36
CA ARG A 168 11.18 4.50 4.32
C ARG A 168 10.14 4.07 3.29
N ILE A 169 10.62 3.78 2.08
CA ILE A 169 9.85 3.14 1.01
C ILE A 169 10.47 1.78 0.75
N VAL A 170 9.69 0.70 0.80
CA VAL A 170 10.16 -0.66 0.53
C VAL A 170 9.67 -1.09 -0.85
N ILE A 171 10.60 -1.53 -1.72
CA ILE A 171 10.29 -2.04 -3.05
C ILE A 171 10.95 -3.40 -3.21
N GLY A 172 10.14 -4.45 -3.24
CA GLY A 172 10.56 -5.81 -3.55
C GLY A 172 10.39 -6.10 -5.03
N SER A 173 11.49 -6.32 -5.75
CA SER A 173 11.47 -6.61 -7.19
C SER A 173 12.58 -7.57 -7.58
N GLU A 174 12.31 -8.41 -8.59
CA GLU A 174 13.31 -9.32 -9.20
C GLU A 174 13.97 -8.70 -10.44
N ASN A 175 13.45 -7.57 -10.95
CA ASN A 175 13.86 -6.97 -12.21
C ASN A 175 14.28 -5.50 -12.01
N LYS A 176 15.46 -5.13 -12.51
CA LYS A 176 15.97 -3.75 -12.44
C LYS A 176 15.07 -2.76 -13.17
N LYS A 177 14.42 -3.18 -14.27
CA LYS A 177 13.52 -2.33 -15.06
C LYS A 177 12.32 -1.91 -14.22
N SER A 178 11.60 -2.86 -13.63
CA SER A 178 10.44 -2.56 -12.77
C SER A 178 10.85 -1.81 -11.50
N LEU A 179 12.01 -2.14 -10.91
CA LEU A 179 12.54 -1.38 -9.77
C LEU A 179 12.76 0.10 -10.14
N ASN A 180 13.36 0.40 -11.28
CA ASN A 180 13.60 1.78 -11.71
C ASN A 180 12.28 2.51 -12.00
N ILE A 181 11.31 1.85 -12.66
CA ILE A 181 9.97 2.41 -12.88
C ILE A 181 9.30 2.76 -11.56
N MET A 182 9.40 1.88 -10.56
CA MET A 182 8.83 2.16 -9.23
C MET A 182 9.57 3.28 -8.50
N LYS A 183 10.88 3.40 -8.65
CA LYS A 183 11.63 4.55 -8.11
C LYS A 183 11.15 5.87 -8.70
N GLU A 184 10.95 5.92 -10.03
CA GLU A 184 10.40 7.13 -10.71
C GLU A 184 9.00 7.54 -10.19
N VAL A 185 8.19 6.59 -9.71
CA VAL A 185 6.90 6.92 -9.08
C VAL A 185 7.09 7.71 -7.79
N TYR A 186 8.16 7.44 -7.06
CA TYR A 186 8.47 8.06 -5.77
C TYR A 186 9.55 9.17 -5.85
N ASP A 187 9.99 9.55 -7.06
CA ASP A 187 11.01 10.58 -7.25
C ASP A 187 10.78 11.87 -6.45
N PRO A 188 9.54 12.41 -6.34
CA PRO A 188 9.32 13.62 -5.55
C PRO A 188 9.66 13.46 -4.06
N LEU A 189 9.72 12.26 -3.53
CA LEU A 189 10.11 12.00 -2.14
C LEU A 189 11.62 11.98 -1.93
N TYR A 190 12.43 11.86 -3.01
CA TYR A 190 13.89 11.95 -2.93
C TYR A 190 14.41 13.31 -2.46
N ILE A 191 13.65 14.38 -2.72
CA ILE A 191 13.98 15.73 -2.27
C ILE A 191 14.14 15.79 -0.74
N ASN A 192 13.56 14.84 -0.02
CA ASN A 192 13.56 14.75 1.42
C ASN A 192 14.53 13.66 1.96
N ASP A 193 15.48 13.18 1.14
CA ASP A 193 16.45 12.13 1.49
C ASP A 193 15.80 10.84 2.06
N LYS A 194 14.59 10.50 1.59
CA LYS A 194 13.89 9.31 2.11
C LYS A 194 14.48 8.04 1.51
N PRO A 195 14.91 7.09 2.35
CA PRO A 195 15.55 5.88 1.85
C PRO A 195 14.56 4.97 1.12
N ILE A 196 14.89 4.59 -0.12
CA ILE A 196 14.22 3.49 -0.81
C ILE A 196 15.01 2.21 -0.56
N LEU A 197 14.40 1.31 0.19
CA LEU A 197 14.93 -0.03 0.42
C LEU A 197 14.51 -0.94 -0.75
N SER A 198 15.48 -1.29 -1.58
CA SER A 198 15.30 -2.24 -2.67
C SER A 198 15.67 -3.65 -2.21
N THR A 199 14.76 -4.61 -2.37
CA THR A 199 14.95 -5.97 -1.84
C THR A 199 14.21 -7.00 -2.71
N SER A 200 14.22 -8.28 -2.30
CA SER A 200 13.41 -9.33 -2.93
C SER A 200 11.93 -9.17 -2.61
N ILE A 201 11.05 -9.74 -3.45
CA ILE A 201 9.60 -9.74 -3.22
C ILE A 201 9.26 -10.33 -1.86
N ALA A 202 9.79 -11.53 -1.55
CA ALA A 202 9.52 -12.22 -0.29
C ALA A 202 9.99 -11.41 0.93
N THR A 203 11.13 -10.74 0.83
CA THR A 203 11.65 -9.87 1.92
C THR A 203 10.75 -8.66 2.11
N ALA A 204 10.26 -8.03 1.04
CA ALA A 204 9.33 -6.91 1.14
C ALA A 204 8.00 -7.30 1.80
N GLU A 205 7.45 -8.46 1.45
CA GLU A 205 6.27 -9.04 2.11
C GLU A 205 6.52 -9.30 3.60
N MET A 206 7.67 -9.92 3.95
CA MET A 206 8.04 -10.23 5.33
C MET A 206 8.25 -8.96 6.16
N ILE A 207 8.88 -7.91 5.63
CA ILE A 207 9.12 -6.63 6.33
C ILE A 207 7.80 -6.06 6.85
N LYS A 208 6.71 -6.11 6.06
CA LYS A 208 5.40 -5.60 6.50
C LYS A 208 4.85 -6.42 7.67
N TYR A 209 4.88 -7.75 7.57
CA TYR A 209 4.42 -8.62 8.65
C TYR A 209 5.24 -8.45 9.92
N ALA A 210 6.56 -8.45 9.78
CA ALA A 210 7.46 -8.27 10.93
C ALA A 210 7.25 -6.92 11.62
N ALA A 211 7.08 -5.83 10.85
CA ALA A 211 6.80 -4.51 11.41
C ALA A 211 5.47 -4.48 12.18
N ASN A 212 4.41 -5.05 11.63
CA ASN A 212 3.10 -5.09 12.29
C ASN A 212 3.11 -5.99 13.54
N ALA A 213 3.73 -7.17 13.46
CA ALA A 213 3.87 -8.09 14.58
C ALA A 213 4.69 -7.48 15.72
N PHE A 214 5.79 -6.79 15.40
CA PHE A 214 6.62 -6.11 16.39
C PHE A 214 5.86 -4.95 17.07
N LEU A 215 5.07 -4.19 16.31
CA LEU A 215 4.22 -3.14 16.89
C LEU A 215 3.19 -3.74 17.84
N ALA A 216 2.51 -4.80 17.46
CA ALA A 216 1.55 -5.50 18.31
C ALA A 216 2.22 -6.04 19.59
N LEU A 217 3.42 -6.63 19.46
CA LEU A 217 4.20 -7.10 20.60
C LEU A 217 4.55 -5.96 21.56
N LYS A 218 5.00 -4.81 21.04
CA LYS A 218 5.31 -3.63 21.88
C LYS A 218 4.09 -3.14 22.64
N ILE A 219 2.93 -3.07 21.99
CA ILE A 219 1.68 -2.64 22.62
C ILE A 219 1.26 -3.63 23.71
N SER A 220 1.29 -4.92 23.44
CA SER A 220 0.96 -5.95 24.43
C SER A 220 1.92 -5.92 25.61
N TYR A 221 3.21 -5.81 25.35
CA TYR A 221 4.24 -5.74 26.38
C TYR A 221 4.05 -4.54 27.32
N ILE A 222 3.83 -3.33 26.77
CA ILE A 222 3.65 -2.15 27.62
C ILE A 222 2.37 -2.21 28.46
N ASN A 223 1.29 -2.82 27.93
CA ASN A 223 0.07 -3.03 28.68
C ASN A 223 0.28 -3.96 29.88
N GLU A 224 1.03 -5.07 29.70
CA GLU A 224 1.38 -5.95 30.83
C GLU A 224 2.26 -5.24 31.86
N VAL A 225 3.22 -4.43 31.41
CA VAL A 225 4.05 -3.62 32.30
C VAL A 225 3.22 -2.57 33.03
N ALA A 226 2.21 -1.96 32.41
CA ALA A 226 1.30 -1.01 33.05
C ALA A 226 0.55 -1.66 34.22
N ASN A 227 0.01 -2.87 34.02
CA ASN A 227 -0.66 -3.62 35.08
C ASN A 227 0.28 -3.91 36.27
N LEU A 228 1.56 -4.22 35.97
CA LEU A 228 2.56 -4.43 37.02
C LEU A 228 2.90 -3.12 37.76
N CYS A 229 3.04 -2.00 37.03
CA CYS A 229 3.28 -0.68 37.61
C CYS A 229 2.17 -0.28 38.55
N GLU A 230 0.89 -0.47 38.19
CA GLU A 230 -0.25 -0.21 39.06
C GLU A 230 -0.17 -1.00 40.37
N THR A 231 0.24 -2.27 40.29
CA THR A 231 0.39 -3.13 41.46
C THR A 231 1.54 -2.69 42.39
N LEU A 232 2.62 -2.15 41.81
CA LEU A 232 3.85 -1.78 42.53
C LEU A 232 3.91 -0.29 42.88
N GLY A 233 2.95 0.53 42.47
CA GLY A 233 2.94 1.98 42.67
C GLY A 233 3.99 2.72 41.84
N ALA A 234 4.41 2.16 40.68
CA ALA A 234 5.31 2.76 39.72
C ALA A 234 4.55 3.50 38.61
N ASP A 235 5.22 4.46 37.95
CA ASP A 235 4.67 5.18 36.80
C ASP A 235 5.12 4.53 35.48
N VAL A 236 4.14 4.01 34.72
CA VAL A 236 4.42 3.38 33.41
C VAL A 236 4.81 4.41 32.36
N GLN A 237 4.40 5.67 32.47
CA GLN A 237 4.75 6.73 31.54
C GLN A 237 6.24 7.02 31.60
N ASP A 238 6.78 7.21 32.83
CA ASP A 238 8.21 7.41 33.06
C ASP A 238 9.02 6.22 32.57
N LEU A 239 8.55 4.99 32.86
CA LEU A 239 9.22 3.77 32.41
C LEU A 239 9.24 3.65 30.89
N SER A 240 8.14 4.00 30.19
CA SER A 240 8.03 3.88 28.74
C SER A 240 8.95 4.84 28.00
N LEU A 241 9.20 6.03 28.56
CA LEU A 241 10.10 7.03 27.97
C LEU A 241 11.56 6.55 27.91
N ILE A 242 12.00 5.74 28.88
CA ILE A 242 13.40 5.32 28.99
C ILE A 242 13.71 4.09 28.14
N HIS A 243 12.80 3.10 28.03
CA HIS A 243 13.13 1.79 27.46
C HIS A 243 12.37 1.42 26.20
N ILE A 244 11.26 2.07 25.89
CA ILE A 244 10.35 1.64 24.81
C ILE A 244 10.38 2.61 23.62
N SER A 245 10.73 3.87 23.85
CA SER A 245 10.80 4.90 22.81
C SER A 245 12.20 5.05 22.19
N GLU A 246 13.26 4.61 22.83
CA GLU A 246 14.60 4.65 22.24
C GLU A 246 14.80 3.56 21.18
N PRO A 247 15.45 3.89 20.04
CA PRO A 247 15.84 2.86 19.09
C PRO A 247 16.84 1.92 19.78
N THR A 248 16.53 0.63 19.79
CA THR A 248 17.42 -0.42 20.29
C THR A 248 18.82 -0.21 19.72
N ARG A 249 19.84 -0.03 20.59
CA ARG A 249 21.26 -0.07 20.20
C ARG A 249 21.48 -1.33 19.36
N ARG A 250 22.11 -1.18 18.19
CA ARG A 250 22.64 -2.34 17.46
C ARG A 250 23.52 -3.11 18.43
N ILE A 251 23.19 -4.37 18.64
CA ILE A 251 24.13 -5.34 19.19
C ILE A 251 25.06 -5.64 18.02
N GLU A 252 26.27 -5.12 18.07
CA GLU A 252 27.36 -5.48 17.18
C GLU A 252 27.85 -6.90 17.48
#